data_9d08c7c9e7d76410328a4413f7452fc1
#
_entry.id   9d08c7c9e7d76410328a4413f7452fc1
#
_cell.length_a   1.000
_cell.length_b   1.000
_cell.length_c   1.000
_cell.angle_alpha   90.00
_cell.angle_beta   90.00
_cell.angle_gamma   90.00
#
_symmetry.space_group_name_H-M   'P 1'
#
loop_
_entity.id
_entity.type
_entity.pdbx_description
1 polymer ?
#
loop_
_entity_poly.entity_id
_entity_poly.type
_entity_poly.pdbx_seq_one_letter_code
_entity_poly.pdbx_strand_id
1 'polypeptide(L)'
;MSEERFISVIGLGRVGLPLALSFAGHGLRVLGVEHDPAVLEAIRARRMPFAEAGTQELLERVAGSGLLELAERAADAARARDIVITIGTPSFSHLESDLRQVRAALDDLLPLLRPGHALILRSTIAPGTTDFVAGYLEKRRALRVGEDMFVAHAPERIAAGRFLEEISTLPCIVGGVGEASTERAAEVFAVFGAPIVKTTPVQAELAKIWTNILRYTTFALPNLLMMDCERYDANVFEVIDLINRDYPRGGIAMPGMTAGSCLRKDFAFSEERSNAPGMLLAVSRVNEAVPLFLIEGVKRRIGSLASRKVAVLGLTFKRDTDDERDSLSPKLIRLLERELADVAVCDPHARSPTQPLGEAVMDADVVIVATNHSEFEQPPALSQIIAQASADCLLVDPWNALGTAQVFVYVAEAAALAGAAAQPRDMPAQDAPTSR
;
A
#
# COMPACT_ATOMS: atom_id res chain seq x y z
N MET A 1 -24.89 -26.54 -19.89
CA MET A 1 -25.07 -25.10 -19.50
C MET A 1 -24.37 -24.98 -18.17
N SER A 2 -23.20 -24.29 -18.08
CA SER A 2 -22.58 -24.00 -16.79
C SER A 2 -23.55 -23.09 -16.02
N GLU A 3 -23.95 -23.52 -14.80
CA GLU A 3 -24.65 -22.61 -13.89
C GLU A 3 -23.87 -21.29 -13.84
N GLU A 4 -24.57 -20.19 -14.10
CA GLU A 4 -23.99 -18.87 -14.13
C GLU A 4 -23.39 -18.59 -12.74
N ARG A 5 -22.05 -18.55 -12.65
CA ARG A 5 -21.36 -18.42 -11.36
C ARG A 5 -21.71 -17.07 -10.74
N PHE A 6 -22.18 -17.08 -9.48
CA PHE A 6 -22.55 -15.91 -8.71
C PHE A 6 -21.63 -15.80 -7.49
N ILE A 7 -20.93 -14.67 -7.37
CA ILE A 7 -19.92 -14.41 -6.35
C ILE A 7 -20.33 -13.23 -5.49
N SER A 8 -20.17 -13.29 -4.18
CA SER A 8 -20.28 -12.14 -3.29
C SER A 8 -18.91 -11.65 -2.86
N VAL A 9 -18.72 -10.33 -2.80
CA VAL A 9 -17.53 -9.67 -2.26
C VAL A 9 -17.96 -8.78 -1.11
N ILE A 10 -17.50 -9.09 0.12
CA ILE A 10 -17.81 -8.32 1.33
C ILE A 10 -16.69 -7.34 1.63
N GLY A 11 -17.02 -6.05 1.70
CA GLY A 11 -16.11 -4.93 1.85
C GLY A 11 -15.67 -4.39 0.49
N LEU A 12 -16.21 -3.25 0.05
CA LEU A 12 -15.90 -2.64 -1.24
C LEU A 12 -14.86 -1.49 -1.09
N GLY A 13 -13.85 -1.73 -0.24
CA GLY A 13 -12.68 -0.86 -0.13
C GLY A 13 -11.71 -1.03 -1.30
N ARG A 14 -10.45 -0.56 -1.10
CA ARG A 14 -9.38 -0.54 -2.12
C ARG A 14 -8.98 -1.90 -2.70
N VAL A 15 -9.35 -2.99 -2.03
CA VAL A 15 -9.17 -4.36 -2.54
C VAL A 15 -10.47 -4.91 -3.10
N GLY A 16 -11.56 -4.81 -2.35
CA GLY A 16 -12.80 -5.49 -2.70
C GLY A 16 -13.55 -4.89 -3.88
N LEU A 17 -13.58 -3.57 -4.03
CA LEU A 17 -14.26 -2.96 -5.17
C LEU A 17 -13.55 -3.26 -6.50
N PRO A 18 -12.22 -3.06 -6.65
CA PRO A 18 -11.53 -3.48 -7.87
C PRO A 18 -11.68 -4.97 -8.17
N LEU A 19 -11.68 -5.83 -7.14
CA LEU A 19 -11.90 -7.27 -7.29
C LEU A 19 -13.33 -7.58 -7.80
N ALA A 20 -14.37 -6.96 -7.21
CA ALA A 20 -15.76 -7.13 -7.63
C ALA A 20 -15.97 -6.67 -9.08
N LEU A 21 -15.39 -5.52 -9.44
CA LEU A 21 -15.40 -5.01 -10.80
C LEU A 21 -14.67 -5.94 -11.78
N SER A 22 -13.54 -6.51 -11.36
CA SER A 22 -12.78 -7.44 -12.20
C SER A 22 -13.57 -8.73 -12.44
N PHE A 23 -14.23 -9.31 -11.43
CA PHE A 23 -15.12 -10.45 -11.64
C PHE A 23 -16.27 -10.14 -12.60
N ALA A 24 -16.94 -8.99 -12.40
CA ALA A 24 -18.03 -8.56 -13.27
C ALA A 24 -17.53 -8.25 -14.70
N GLY A 25 -16.33 -7.67 -14.82
CA GLY A 25 -15.69 -7.42 -16.12
C GLY A 25 -15.35 -8.69 -16.90
N HIS A 26 -15.20 -9.83 -16.22
CA HIS A 26 -15.05 -11.17 -16.81
C HIS A 26 -16.39 -11.90 -17.02
N GLY A 27 -17.52 -11.19 -16.90
CA GLY A 27 -18.86 -11.73 -17.19
C GLY A 27 -19.52 -12.50 -16.06
N LEU A 28 -18.98 -12.45 -14.83
CA LEU A 28 -19.58 -13.11 -13.68
C LEU A 28 -20.63 -12.20 -13.01
N ARG A 29 -21.69 -12.78 -12.45
CA ARG A 29 -22.60 -12.04 -11.57
C ARG A 29 -21.92 -11.82 -10.23
N VAL A 30 -21.93 -10.58 -9.73
CA VAL A 30 -21.30 -10.18 -8.49
C VAL A 30 -22.27 -9.45 -7.58
N LEU A 31 -22.31 -9.82 -6.30
CA LEU A 31 -22.94 -9.05 -5.24
C LEU A 31 -21.84 -8.36 -4.42
N GLY A 32 -21.69 -7.07 -4.60
CA GLY A 32 -20.84 -6.24 -3.75
C GLY A 32 -21.58 -5.86 -2.48
N VAL A 33 -20.99 -6.17 -1.33
CA VAL A 33 -21.56 -5.85 -0.01
C VAL A 33 -20.69 -4.84 0.70
N GLU A 34 -21.27 -3.69 1.06
CA GLU A 34 -20.57 -2.61 1.75
C GLU A 34 -21.52 -1.93 2.76
N HIS A 35 -21.01 -1.65 3.93
CA HIS A 35 -21.79 -1.04 5.01
C HIS A 35 -21.71 0.50 5.01
N ASP A 36 -20.69 1.08 4.35
CA ASP A 36 -20.54 2.52 4.22
C ASP A 36 -21.46 3.07 3.11
N PRO A 37 -22.51 3.84 3.48
CA PRO A 37 -23.45 4.37 2.49
C PRO A 37 -22.79 5.33 1.50
N ALA A 38 -21.72 6.03 1.89
CA ALA A 38 -21.01 6.96 1.01
C ALA A 38 -20.29 6.21 -0.13
N VAL A 39 -19.71 5.04 0.17
CA VAL A 39 -19.09 4.17 -0.83
C VAL A 39 -20.15 3.62 -1.78
N LEU A 40 -21.29 3.13 -1.26
CA LEU A 40 -22.38 2.62 -2.08
C LEU A 40 -22.99 3.69 -3.00
N GLU A 41 -23.16 4.91 -2.49
CA GLU A 41 -23.67 6.04 -3.27
C GLU A 41 -22.70 6.41 -4.39
N ALA A 42 -21.40 6.46 -4.11
CA ALA A 42 -20.38 6.73 -5.13
C ALA A 42 -20.44 5.69 -6.26
N ILE A 43 -20.54 4.38 -5.93
CA ILE A 43 -20.63 3.31 -6.91
C ILE A 43 -21.92 3.39 -7.72
N ARG A 44 -23.08 3.66 -7.08
CA ARG A 44 -24.37 3.87 -7.75
C ARG A 44 -24.33 5.06 -8.71
N ALA A 45 -23.59 6.12 -8.32
CA ALA A 45 -23.34 7.30 -9.16
C ALA A 45 -22.24 7.06 -10.22
N ARG A 46 -21.75 5.83 -10.37
CA ARG A 46 -20.66 5.43 -11.29
C ARG A 46 -19.38 6.21 -11.07
N ARG A 47 -19.04 6.50 -9.82
CA ARG A 47 -17.81 7.16 -9.43
C ARG A 47 -17.00 6.25 -8.52
N MET A 48 -15.72 6.06 -8.85
CA MET A 48 -14.83 5.33 -7.96
C MET A 48 -14.64 6.13 -6.65
N PRO A 49 -14.78 5.49 -5.47
CA PRO A 49 -14.59 6.16 -4.20
C PRO A 49 -13.12 6.43 -3.85
N PHE A 50 -12.16 5.98 -4.65
CA PHE A 50 -10.72 6.18 -4.51
C PHE A 50 -10.02 6.02 -5.87
N ALA A 51 -8.78 6.54 -5.97
CA ALA A 51 -7.96 6.40 -7.16
C ALA A 51 -7.35 4.99 -7.25
N GLU A 52 -7.59 4.31 -8.38
CA GLU A 52 -6.96 3.06 -8.79
C GLU A 52 -6.99 3.01 -10.33
N ALA A 53 -5.84 2.80 -10.96
CA ALA A 53 -5.70 2.94 -12.40
C ALA A 53 -6.68 2.04 -13.18
N GLY A 54 -7.41 2.62 -14.14
CA GLY A 54 -8.33 1.93 -15.05
C GLY A 54 -9.64 1.44 -14.41
N THR A 55 -9.83 1.60 -13.08
CA THR A 55 -11.04 1.10 -12.42
C THR A 55 -12.25 1.99 -12.62
N GLN A 56 -12.08 3.28 -12.89
CA GLN A 56 -13.19 4.18 -13.21
C GLN A 56 -13.88 3.73 -14.52
N GLU A 57 -13.10 3.48 -15.55
CA GLU A 57 -13.60 2.99 -16.85
C GLU A 57 -14.21 1.59 -16.74
N LEU A 58 -13.64 0.74 -15.88
CA LEU A 58 -14.18 -0.59 -15.61
C LEU A 58 -15.52 -0.48 -14.88
N LEU A 59 -15.66 0.39 -13.89
CA LEU A 59 -16.91 0.64 -13.18
C LEU A 59 -18.02 1.11 -14.15
N GLU A 60 -17.71 2.04 -15.05
CA GLU A 60 -18.67 2.55 -16.04
C GLU A 60 -19.18 1.43 -16.97
N ARG A 61 -18.29 0.55 -17.43
CA ARG A 61 -18.67 -0.62 -18.25
C ARG A 61 -19.53 -1.62 -17.48
N VAL A 62 -19.13 -1.94 -16.25
CA VAL A 62 -19.81 -2.92 -15.40
C VAL A 62 -21.19 -2.42 -14.95
N ALA A 63 -21.31 -1.13 -14.58
CA ALA A 63 -22.58 -0.55 -14.13
C ALA A 63 -23.71 -0.62 -15.19
N GLY A 64 -23.35 -0.68 -16.48
CA GLY A 64 -24.31 -0.85 -17.58
C GLY A 64 -24.68 -2.31 -17.88
N SER A 65 -23.95 -3.28 -17.36
CA SER A 65 -24.09 -4.70 -17.72
C SER A 65 -25.14 -5.47 -16.91
N GLY A 66 -25.56 -4.94 -15.74
CA GLY A 66 -26.42 -5.66 -14.79
C GLY A 66 -25.71 -6.79 -14.03
N LEU A 67 -24.39 -6.94 -14.18
CA LEU A 67 -23.60 -7.98 -13.52
C LEU A 67 -23.17 -7.63 -12.09
N LEU A 68 -23.23 -6.35 -11.69
CA LEU A 68 -22.92 -5.91 -10.33
C LEU A 68 -24.19 -5.48 -9.60
N GLU A 69 -24.54 -6.23 -8.57
CA GLU A 69 -25.56 -5.87 -7.58
C GLU A 69 -24.87 -5.31 -6.32
N LEU A 70 -25.54 -4.43 -5.58
CA LEU A 70 -25.03 -3.85 -4.34
C LEU A 70 -25.97 -4.14 -3.17
N ALA A 71 -25.41 -4.49 -2.01
CA ALA A 71 -26.12 -4.72 -0.76
C ALA A 71 -25.38 -4.06 0.42
N GLU A 72 -26.10 -3.86 1.53
CA GLU A 72 -25.58 -3.17 2.72
C GLU A 72 -25.18 -4.13 3.84
N ARG A 73 -25.86 -5.29 3.94
CA ARG A 73 -25.68 -6.22 5.05
C ARG A 73 -24.83 -7.40 4.65
N ALA A 74 -23.87 -7.79 5.51
CA ALA A 74 -23.02 -8.96 5.30
C ALA A 74 -23.85 -10.25 5.07
N ALA A 75 -24.99 -10.36 5.73
CA ALA A 75 -25.94 -11.48 5.57
C ALA A 75 -26.40 -11.67 4.12
N ASP A 76 -26.53 -10.60 3.33
CA ASP A 76 -26.99 -10.70 1.94
C ASP A 76 -25.98 -11.44 1.04
N ALA A 77 -24.70 -11.50 1.44
CA ALA A 77 -23.67 -12.24 0.72
C ALA A 77 -23.96 -13.75 0.61
N ALA A 78 -24.72 -14.33 1.55
CA ALA A 78 -25.14 -15.73 1.50
C ALA A 78 -26.10 -16.07 0.33
N ARG A 79 -26.49 -15.09 -0.47
CA ARG A 79 -27.21 -15.29 -1.76
C ARG A 79 -26.31 -15.95 -2.81
N ALA A 80 -24.99 -15.73 -2.72
CA ALA A 80 -24.00 -16.34 -3.61
C ALA A 80 -23.35 -17.56 -2.94
N ARG A 81 -22.95 -18.55 -3.75
CA ARG A 81 -22.24 -19.73 -3.24
C ARG A 81 -20.79 -19.44 -2.87
N ASP A 82 -20.12 -18.55 -3.62
CA ASP A 82 -18.74 -18.16 -3.39
C ASP A 82 -18.73 -16.78 -2.74
N ILE A 83 -18.21 -16.68 -1.52
CA ILE A 83 -18.21 -15.47 -0.70
C ILE A 83 -16.75 -15.09 -0.43
N VAL A 84 -16.31 -13.97 -1.00
CA VAL A 84 -14.96 -13.43 -0.81
C VAL A 84 -15.02 -12.32 0.25
N ILE A 85 -14.22 -12.43 1.31
CA ILE A 85 -14.17 -11.46 2.41
C ILE A 85 -12.92 -10.61 2.27
N THR A 86 -13.12 -9.31 2.02
CA THR A 86 -12.06 -8.29 1.83
C THR A 86 -12.12 -7.19 2.90
N ILE A 87 -12.73 -7.48 4.04
CA ILE A 87 -12.88 -6.55 5.16
C ILE A 87 -11.49 -6.19 5.72
N GLY A 88 -11.25 -4.92 6.00
CA GLY A 88 -10.02 -4.46 6.60
C GLY A 88 -9.76 -5.07 7.98
N THR A 89 -8.50 -5.37 8.26
CA THR A 89 -8.03 -5.87 9.56
C THR A 89 -7.09 -4.83 10.17
N PRO A 90 -7.60 -3.73 10.74
CA PRO A 90 -6.77 -2.72 11.39
C PRO A 90 -6.04 -3.31 12.60
N SER A 91 -4.99 -2.66 13.07
CA SER A 91 -4.35 -3.00 14.35
C SER A 91 -4.91 -2.13 15.48
N PHE A 92 -5.09 -2.73 16.67
CA PHE A 92 -5.46 -1.99 17.89
C PHE A 92 -4.31 -1.18 18.46
N SER A 93 -3.14 -1.73 18.37
CA SER A 93 -1.87 -1.14 18.79
C SER A 93 -0.83 -1.49 17.75
N HIS A 94 0.42 -1.09 17.97
CA HIS A 94 1.49 -1.43 17.03
C HIS A 94 1.73 -2.94 16.85
N LEU A 95 1.14 -3.80 17.66
CA LEU A 95 1.45 -5.24 17.71
C LEU A 95 0.23 -6.16 17.71
N GLU A 96 -1.01 -5.66 17.77
CA GLU A 96 -2.22 -6.49 17.85
C GLU A 96 -3.16 -6.28 16.65
N SER A 97 -3.67 -7.38 16.10
CA SER A 97 -4.58 -7.36 14.95
C SER A 97 -6.03 -7.37 15.38
N ASP A 98 -6.83 -6.54 14.75
CA ASP A 98 -8.28 -6.50 14.99
C ASP A 98 -9.05 -7.35 13.98
N LEU A 99 -9.57 -8.48 14.42
CA LEU A 99 -10.42 -9.36 13.64
C LEU A 99 -11.91 -9.20 13.94
N ARG A 100 -12.31 -8.22 14.77
CA ARG A 100 -13.73 -8.03 15.20
C ARG A 100 -14.67 -7.85 14.02
N GLN A 101 -14.28 -7.06 13.02
CA GLN A 101 -15.12 -6.82 11.85
C GLN A 101 -15.30 -8.10 11.00
N VAL A 102 -14.23 -8.87 10.82
CA VAL A 102 -14.29 -10.17 10.14
C VAL A 102 -15.21 -11.12 10.91
N ARG A 103 -15.06 -11.18 12.23
CA ARG A 103 -15.92 -12.02 13.07
C ARG A 103 -17.38 -11.59 13.03
N ALA A 104 -17.68 -10.29 13.08
CA ALA A 104 -19.04 -9.78 12.98
C ALA A 104 -19.69 -10.19 11.64
N ALA A 105 -18.96 -10.06 10.52
CA ALA A 105 -19.46 -10.51 9.23
C ALA A 105 -19.70 -12.03 9.18
N LEU A 106 -18.85 -12.83 9.83
CA LEU A 106 -19.05 -14.27 9.95
C LEU A 106 -20.28 -14.61 10.81
N ASP A 107 -20.50 -13.88 11.91
CA ASP A 107 -21.68 -14.09 12.78
C ASP A 107 -22.98 -13.75 12.04
N ASP A 108 -22.99 -12.72 11.17
CA ASP A 108 -24.13 -12.36 10.34
C ASP A 108 -24.42 -13.39 9.23
N LEU A 109 -23.36 -13.97 8.65
CA LEU A 109 -23.45 -15.01 7.63
C LEU A 109 -23.88 -16.35 8.19
N LEU A 110 -23.43 -16.67 9.39
CA LEU A 110 -23.53 -18.00 10.00
C LEU A 110 -24.94 -18.62 9.93
N PRO A 111 -26.05 -17.90 10.24
CA PRO A 111 -27.41 -18.46 10.15
C PRO A 111 -27.84 -18.85 8.73
N LEU A 112 -27.23 -18.27 7.71
CA LEU A 112 -27.62 -18.38 6.30
C LEU A 112 -26.74 -19.33 5.49
N LEU A 113 -25.61 -19.76 6.06
CA LEU A 113 -24.71 -20.70 5.39
C LEU A 113 -25.39 -22.06 5.21
N ARG A 114 -25.18 -22.66 4.04
CA ARG A 114 -25.76 -23.94 3.60
C ARG A 114 -24.68 -24.79 2.94
N PRO A 115 -24.91 -26.09 2.76
CA PRO A 115 -24.03 -26.93 1.96
C PRO A 115 -23.77 -26.33 0.57
N GLY A 116 -22.53 -26.36 0.14
CA GLY A 116 -22.04 -25.81 -1.13
C GLY A 116 -21.52 -24.39 -1.05
N HIS A 117 -21.63 -23.67 0.09
CA HIS A 117 -20.99 -22.36 0.24
C HIS A 117 -19.47 -22.48 0.40
N ALA A 118 -18.77 -21.52 -0.19
CA ALA A 118 -17.33 -21.31 0.00
C ALA A 118 -17.08 -19.93 0.60
N LEU A 119 -16.32 -19.89 1.70
CA LEU A 119 -15.82 -18.66 2.31
C LEU A 119 -14.35 -18.51 1.97
N ILE A 120 -14.00 -17.44 1.27
CA ILE A 120 -12.63 -17.15 0.85
C ILE A 120 -12.16 -15.88 1.55
N LEU A 121 -11.26 -16.03 2.51
CA LEU A 121 -10.64 -14.90 3.21
C LEU A 121 -9.59 -14.29 2.29
N ARG A 122 -9.73 -13.02 1.96
CA ARG A 122 -8.75 -12.29 1.14
C ARG A 122 -8.02 -11.20 1.94
N SER A 123 -8.58 -10.80 3.07
CA SER A 123 -7.94 -9.87 4.01
C SER A 123 -6.65 -10.44 4.56
N THR A 124 -5.70 -9.57 4.94
CA THR A 124 -4.50 -10.01 5.68
C THR A 124 -4.91 -10.41 7.10
N ILE A 125 -4.62 -11.64 7.48
CA ILE A 125 -5.03 -12.27 8.73
C ILE A 125 -3.84 -12.91 9.43
N ALA A 126 -3.95 -13.11 10.76
CA ALA A 126 -2.92 -13.78 11.53
C ALA A 126 -2.80 -15.28 11.14
N PRO A 127 -1.60 -15.88 11.22
CA PRO A 127 -1.41 -17.29 10.94
C PRO A 127 -2.30 -18.17 11.83
N GLY A 128 -3.00 -19.13 11.19
CA GLY A 128 -3.98 -20.02 11.83
C GLY A 128 -5.41 -19.48 11.87
N THR A 129 -5.67 -18.27 11.35
CA THR A 129 -7.04 -17.70 11.33
C THR A 129 -7.98 -18.48 10.43
N THR A 130 -7.52 -19.00 9.29
CA THR A 130 -8.37 -19.76 8.37
C THR A 130 -8.86 -21.06 9.01
N ASP A 131 -7.98 -21.80 9.70
CA ASP A 131 -8.33 -23.00 10.43
C ASP A 131 -9.26 -22.69 11.62
N PHE A 132 -9.02 -21.56 12.30
CA PHE A 132 -9.92 -21.09 13.36
C PHE A 132 -11.33 -20.82 12.82
N VAL A 133 -11.45 -20.14 11.66
CA VAL A 133 -12.75 -19.88 11.01
C VAL A 133 -13.44 -21.19 10.66
N ALA A 134 -12.74 -22.16 10.09
CA ALA A 134 -13.30 -23.47 9.77
C ALA A 134 -13.86 -24.16 11.02
N GLY A 135 -13.07 -24.27 12.09
CA GLY A 135 -13.51 -24.87 13.35
C GLY A 135 -14.65 -24.10 14.04
N TYR A 136 -14.68 -22.77 13.86
CA TYR A 136 -15.79 -21.94 14.36
C TYR A 136 -17.11 -22.27 13.67
N LEU A 137 -17.08 -22.39 12.32
CA LEU A 137 -18.25 -22.70 11.51
C LEU A 137 -18.76 -24.12 11.82
N GLU A 138 -17.89 -25.12 11.89
CA GLU A 138 -18.24 -26.50 12.23
C GLU A 138 -18.96 -26.60 13.58
N LYS A 139 -18.42 -25.93 14.61
CA LYS A 139 -19.02 -25.93 15.96
C LYS A 139 -20.39 -25.26 16.02
N ARG A 140 -20.64 -24.26 15.16
CA ARG A 140 -21.86 -23.45 15.21
C ARG A 140 -22.96 -23.94 14.28
N ARG A 141 -22.62 -24.64 13.19
CA ARG A 141 -23.58 -25.00 12.13
C ARG A 141 -23.68 -26.48 11.85
N ALA A 142 -22.86 -27.32 12.46
CA ALA A 142 -22.76 -28.75 12.15
C ALA A 142 -22.53 -29.02 10.63
N LEU A 143 -21.81 -28.10 9.95
CA LEU A 143 -21.40 -28.26 8.58
C LEU A 143 -19.90 -28.66 8.58
N ARG A 144 -19.53 -29.69 7.84
CA ARG A 144 -18.15 -30.18 7.74
C ARG A 144 -17.43 -29.39 6.66
N VAL A 145 -16.34 -28.73 7.07
CA VAL A 145 -15.49 -28.01 6.13
C VAL A 145 -14.68 -29.00 5.28
N GLY A 146 -14.66 -28.77 3.97
CA GLY A 146 -14.08 -29.68 2.99
C GLY A 146 -15.04 -30.71 2.40
N GLU A 147 -16.25 -30.85 2.97
CA GLU A 147 -17.32 -31.74 2.48
C GLU A 147 -18.59 -30.95 2.19
N ASP A 148 -19.19 -30.36 3.23
CA ASP A 148 -20.45 -29.62 3.12
C ASP A 148 -20.24 -28.17 2.74
N MET A 149 -19.15 -27.55 3.17
CA MET A 149 -18.76 -26.19 2.83
C MET A 149 -17.25 -26.08 2.71
N PHE A 150 -16.78 -24.96 2.16
CA PHE A 150 -15.37 -24.76 1.84
C PHE A 150 -14.86 -23.49 2.50
N VAL A 151 -13.64 -23.55 3.04
CA VAL A 151 -12.97 -22.40 3.66
C VAL A 151 -11.54 -22.32 3.14
N ALA A 152 -11.14 -21.16 2.63
CA ALA A 152 -9.82 -20.95 2.10
C ALA A 152 -9.30 -19.53 2.39
N HIS A 153 -7.99 -19.37 2.35
CA HIS A 153 -7.32 -18.09 2.30
C HIS A 153 -6.71 -17.86 0.91
N ALA A 154 -7.07 -16.76 0.28
CA ALA A 154 -6.50 -16.33 -0.99
C ALA A 154 -6.05 -14.87 -0.86
N PRO A 155 -4.86 -14.60 -0.27
CA PRO A 155 -4.42 -13.27 0.11
C PRO A 155 -4.24 -12.33 -1.08
N GLU A 156 -4.56 -11.05 -0.87
CA GLU A 156 -4.23 -10.01 -1.83
C GLU A 156 -2.76 -9.60 -1.72
N ARG A 157 -2.02 -9.61 -2.85
CA ARG A 157 -0.61 -9.21 -2.94
C ARG A 157 -0.34 -8.10 -3.95
N ILE A 158 -1.38 -7.67 -4.65
CA ILE A 158 -1.33 -6.63 -5.68
C ILE A 158 -0.90 -5.29 -5.07
N ALA A 159 -0.10 -4.54 -5.80
CA ALA A 159 0.31 -3.20 -5.39
C ALA A 159 -0.79 -2.18 -5.69
N ALA A 160 -1.07 -1.26 -4.75
CA ALA A 160 -1.99 -0.16 -4.97
C ALA A 160 -1.58 0.66 -6.22
N GLY A 161 -2.56 1.00 -7.06
CA GLY A 161 -2.37 1.66 -8.34
C GLY A 161 -2.12 0.71 -9.52
N ARG A 162 -1.99 -0.62 -9.28
CA ARG A 162 -1.70 -1.62 -10.34
C ARG A 162 -2.67 -2.80 -10.34
N PHE A 163 -3.86 -2.62 -9.77
CA PHE A 163 -4.77 -3.74 -9.52
C PHE A 163 -5.14 -4.48 -10.81
N LEU A 164 -5.58 -3.77 -11.84
CA LEU A 164 -6.06 -4.40 -13.08
C LEU A 164 -4.94 -5.07 -13.89
N GLU A 165 -3.71 -4.58 -13.77
CA GLU A 165 -2.54 -5.19 -14.40
C GLU A 165 -2.13 -6.46 -13.67
N GLU A 166 -1.98 -6.37 -12.35
CA GLU A 166 -1.40 -7.44 -11.54
C GLU A 166 -2.38 -8.57 -11.22
N ILE A 167 -3.73 -8.34 -11.29
CA ILE A 167 -4.71 -9.39 -11.04
C ILE A 167 -4.61 -10.57 -12.04
N SER A 168 -4.16 -10.30 -13.27
CA SER A 168 -3.99 -11.28 -14.34
C SER A 168 -2.57 -11.81 -14.50
N THR A 169 -1.58 -11.18 -13.87
CA THR A 169 -0.15 -11.52 -14.05
C THR A 169 0.50 -12.07 -12.79
N LEU A 170 0.13 -11.54 -11.61
CA LEU A 170 0.71 -11.96 -10.35
C LEU A 170 0.14 -13.31 -9.90
N PRO A 171 0.97 -14.33 -9.62
CA PRO A 171 0.49 -15.63 -9.15
C PRO A 171 -0.42 -15.50 -7.92
N CYS A 172 -1.64 -16.05 -8.01
CA CYS A 172 -2.61 -16.07 -6.92
C CYS A 172 -2.33 -17.27 -6.00
N ILE A 173 -1.96 -17.01 -4.75
CA ILE A 173 -1.78 -18.05 -3.74
C ILE A 173 -3.16 -18.43 -3.18
N VAL A 174 -3.42 -19.74 -3.07
CA VAL A 174 -4.68 -20.26 -2.54
C VAL A 174 -4.36 -21.38 -1.54
N GLY A 175 -4.74 -21.20 -0.27
CA GLY A 175 -4.61 -22.18 0.80
C GLY A 175 -5.98 -22.52 1.39
N GLY A 176 -6.52 -23.68 1.08
CA GLY A 176 -7.81 -24.16 1.58
C GLY A 176 -7.68 -25.15 2.76
N VAL A 177 -8.69 -25.19 3.59
CA VAL A 177 -8.84 -26.23 4.63
C VAL A 177 -9.22 -27.52 3.93
N GLY A 178 -8.20 -28.33 3.63
CA GLY A 178 -8.32 -29.53 2.79
C GLY A 178 -8.27 -29.23 1.29
N GLU A 179 -8.13 -30.30 0.51
CA GLU A 179 -7.99 -30.24 -0.96
C GLU A 179 -9.23 -29.63 -1.61
N ALA A 180 -10.44 -30.06 -1.21
CA ALA A 180 -11.67 -29.61 -1.81
C ALA A 180 -11.88 -28.09 -1.64
N SER A 181 -11.51 -27.53 -0.48
CA SER A 181 -11.57 -26.07 -0.24
C SER A 181 -10.54 -25.33 -1.09
N THR A 182 -9.35 -25.92 -1.27
CA THR A 182 -8.28 -25.36 -2.12
C THR A 182 -8.72 -25.30 -3.58
N GLU A 183 -9.26 -26.42 -4.10
CA GLU A 183 -9.76 -26.49 -5.47
C GLU A 183 -10.89 -25.50 -5.70
N ARG A 184 -11.87 -25.44 -4.79
CA ARG A 184 -13.01 -24.53 -4.91
C ARG A 184 -12.56 -23.07 -4.99
N ALA A 185 -11.64 -22.65 -4.14
CA ALA A 185 -11.12 -21.28 -4.16
C ALA A 185 -10.24 -21.04 -5.40
N ALA A 186 -9.43 -22.00 -5.82
CA ALA A 186 -8.64 -21.91 -7.04
C ALA A 186 -9.52 -21.68 -8.28
N GLU A 187 -10.64 -22.39 -8.39
CA GLU A 187 -11.60 -22.20 -9.48
C GLU A 187 -12.20 -20.77 -9.50
N VAL A 188 -12.42 -20.15 -8.33
CA VAL A 188 -12.94 -18.77 -8.26
C VAL A 188 -11.96 -17.78 -8.90
N PHE A 189 -10.66 -17.90 -8.60
CA PHE A 189 -9.66 -16.96 -9.10
C PHE A 189 -9.08 -17.33 -10.47
N ALA A 190 -9.29 -18.54 -10.97
CA ALA A 190 -8.82 -18.98 -12.29
C ALA A 190 -9.37 -18.12 -13.45
N VAL A 191 -10.49 -17.42 -13.25
CA VAL A 191 -11.10 -16.54 -14.24
C VAL A 191 -10.17 -15.41 -14.70
N PHE A 192 -9.23 -14.99 -13.85
CA PHE A 192 -8.31 -13.90 -14.17
C PHE A 192 -7.11 -14.34 -15.04
N GLY A 193 -6.91 -15.64 -15.23
CA GLY A 193 -5.82 -16.17 -16.05
C GLY A 193 -4.45 -16.18 -15.38
N ALA A 194 -4.30 -15.57 -14.20
CA ALA A 194 -3.05 -15.64 -13.43
C ALA A 194 -2.75 -17.07 -12.96
N PRO A 195 -1.47 -17.45 -12.83
CA PRO A 195 -1.09 -18.75 -12.26
C PRO A 195 -1.65 -18.92 -10.84
N ILE A 196 -2.23 -20.08 -10.56
CA ILE A 196 -2.73 -20.41 -9.21
C ILE A 196 -1.67 -21.27 -8.50
N VAL A 197 -1.23 -20.80 -7.33
CA VAL A 197 -0.30 -21.53 -6.45
C VAL A 197 -1.06 -22.10 -5.28
N LYS A 198 -1.35 -23.40 -5.31
CA LYS A 198 -2.09 -24.11 -4.27
C LYS A 198 -1.17 -24.47 -3.10
N THR A 199 -1.64 -24.29 -1.88
CA THR A 199 -0.87 -24.54 -0.66
C THR A 199 -1.80 -24.77 0.54
N THR A 200 -1.26 -24.87 1.76
CA THR A 200 -2.04 -24.92 2.99
C THR A 200 -2.47 -23.53 3.45
N PRO A 201 -3.54 -23.39 4.28
CA PRO A 201 -3.98 -22.10 4.79
C PRO A 201 -2.87 -21.31 5.47
N VAL A 202 -2.16 -21.91 6.40
CA VAL A 202 -1.10 -21.24 7.18
C VAL A 202 0.08 -20.81 6.28
N GLN A 203 0.39 -21.57 5.23
CA GLN A 203 1.44 -21.17 4.28
C GLN A 203 1.00 -19.97 3.44
N ALA A 204 -0.27 -19.89 3.03
CA ALA A 204 -0.82 -18.73 2.33
C ALA A 204 -0.82 -17.47 3.22
N GLU A 205 -1.21 -17.61 4.48
CA GLU A 205 -1.21 -16.54 5.50
C GLU A 205 0.22 -16.01 5.73
N LEU A 206 1.17 -16.90 5.98
CA LEU A 206 2.57 -16.54 6.18
C LEU A 206 3.19 -15.91 4.93
N ALA A 207 2.94 -16.47 3.74
CA ALA A 207 3.46 -15.91 2.49
C ALA A 207 3.02 -14.47 2.27
N LYS A 208 1.76 -14.14 2.60
CA LYS A 208 1.25 -12.77 2.54
C LYS A 208 1.97 -11.84 3.50
N ILE A 209 2.05 -12.21 4.77
CA ILE A 209 2.67 -11.41 5.83
C ILE A 209 4.15 -11.16 5.49
N TRP A 210 4.88 -12.23 5.15
CA TRP A 210 6.30 -12.14 4.86
C TRP A 210 6.63 -11.41 3.56
N THR A 211 5.71 -11.38 2.57
CA THR A 211 5.85 -10.49 1.40
C THR A 211 5.91 -9.03 1.85
N ASN A 212 5.05 -8.60 2.76
CA ASN A 212 5.05 -7.23 3.27
C ASN A 212 6.24 -6.96 4.23
N ILE A 213 6.59 -7.92 5.09
CA ILE A 213 7.78 -7.84 5.96
C ILE A 213 9.05 -7.66 5.13
N LEU A 214 9.23 -8.48 4.09
CA LEU A 214 10.37 -8.37 3.17
C LEU A 214 10.46 -6.95 2.58
N ARG A 215 9.35 -6.44 2.04
CA ARG A 215 9.29 -5.09 1.48
C ARG A 215 9.62 -4.02 2.52
N TYR A 216 9.06 -4.12 3.73
CA TYR A 216 9.30 -3.15 4.79
C TYR A 216 10.77 -3.15 5.24
N THR A 217 11.38 -4.33 5.31
CA THR A 217 12.81 -4.49 5.61
C THR A 217 13.69 -3.94 4.48
N THR A 218 13.32 -4.21 3.22
CA THR A 218 14.03 -3.70 2.04
C THR A 218 14.09 -2.16 2.04
N PHE A 219 13.07 -1.49 2.55
CA PHE A 219 13.08 -0.03 2.68
C PHE A 219 13.82 0.47 3.93
N ALA A 220 13.91 -0.32 5.01
CA ALA A 220 14.63 0.09 6.21
C ALA A 220 16.15 0.11 6.00
N LEU A 221 16.68 -0.80 5.20
CA LEU A 221 18.12 -0.87 4.92
C LEU A 221 18.69 0.44 4.31
N PRO A 222 18.13 0.97 3.20
CA PRO A 222 18.62 2.23 2.66
C PRO A 222 18.38 3.43 3.58
N ASN A 223 17.32 3.42 4.39
CA ASN A 223 17.09 4.47 5.39
C ASN A 223 18.16 4.44 6.48
N LEU A 224 18.56 3.26 6.95
CA LEU A 224 19.66 3.12 7.89
C LEU A 224 20.98 3.56 7.26
N LEU A 225 21.25 3.16 6.01
CA LEU A 225 22.44 3.59 5.26
C LEU A 225 22.47 5.12 5.09
N MET A 226 21.33 5.75 4.78
CA MET A 226 21.24 7.22 4.71
C MET A 226 21.63 7.90 6.02
N MET A 227 21.20 7.35 7.16
CA MET A 227 21.56 7.86 8.49
C MET A 227 23.05 7.67 8.78
N ASP A 228 23.64 6.56 8.36
CA ASP A 228 25.08 6.32 8.49
C ASP A 228 25.89 7.23 7.57
N CYS A 229 25.51 7.38 6.31
CA CYS A 229 26.18 8.29 5.38
C CYS A 229 26.22 9.72 5.91
N GLU A 230 25.13 10.23 6.48
CA GLU A 230 25.10 11.56 7.10
C GLU A 230 26.08 11.70 8.27
N ARG A 231 26.30 10.63 9.04
CA ARG A 231 27.29 10.64 10.15
C ARG A 231 28.75 10.73 9.68
N TYR A 232 29.02 10.22 8.49
CA TYR A 232 30.36 10.17 7.91
C TYR A 232 30.56 11.19 6.79
N ASP A 233 29.65 12.13 6.62
CA ASP A 233 29.66 13.15 5.55
C ASP A 233 29.81 12.51 4.16
N ALA A 234 29.11 11.40 3.94
CA ALA A 234 29.11 10.63 2.70
C ALA A 234 27.77 10.80 1.96
N ASN A 235 27.81 10.75 0.63
CA ASN A 235 26.62 10.80 -0.20
C ASN A 235 25.98 9.41 -0.31
N VAL A 236 24.77 9.25 0.22
CA VAL A 236 24.05 7.95 0.22
C VAL A 236 23.77 7.45 -1.19
N PHE A 237 23.45 8.32 -2.14
CA PHE A 237 23.13 7.91 -3.52
C PHE A 237 24.36 7.38 -4.25
N GLU A 238 25.54 7.98 -4.04
CA GLU A 238 26.81 7.46 -4.55
C GLU A 238 27.16 6.11 -3.92
N VAL A 239 26.97 5.96 -2.60
CA VAL A 239 27.22 4.69 -1.91
C VAL A 239 26.27 3.61 -2.42
N ILE A 240 25.00 3.91 -2.65
CA ILE A 240 24.03 2.98 -3.25
C ILE A 240 24.47 2.56 -4.65
N ASP A 241 24.91 3.50 -5.49
CA ASP A 241 25.44 3.20 -6.83
C ASP A 241 26.64 2.25 -6.76
N LEU A 242 27.58 2.51 -5.85
CA LEU A 242 28.74 1.64 -5.64
C LEU A 242 28.37 0.23 -5.16
N ILE A 243 27.35 0.11 -4.27
CA ILE A 243 26.86 -1.20 -3.79
C ILE A 243 26.19 -1.98 -4.93
N ASN A 244 25.42 -1.29 -5.77
CA ASN A 244 24.59 -1.93 -6.79
C ASN A 244 25.35 -2.22 -8.09
N ARG A 245 26.46 -1.50 -8.36
CA ARG A 245 27.18 -1.57 -9.62
C ARG A 245 27.79 -2.96 -9.83
N ASP A 246 27.29 -3.69 -10.83
CA ASP A 246 27.76 -5.01 -11.25
C ASP A 246 27.82 -6.07 -10.11
N TYR A 247 27.00 -5.89 -9.04
CA TYR A 247 26.97 -6.82 -7.92
C TYR A 247 25.88 -7.88 -8.07
N PRO A 248 26.23 -9.15 -8.31
CA PRO A 248 25.25 -10.18 -8.73
C PRO A 248 24.38 -10.75 -7.60
N ARG A 249 24.58 -10.33 -6.34
CA ARG A 249 23.87 -10.88 -5.17
C ARG A 249 22.71 -10.03 -4.68
N GLY A 250 22.19 -9.15 -5.49
CA GLY A 250 21.13 -8.22 -5.18
C GLY A 250 21.67 -6.81 -4.93
N GLY A 251 20.78 -5.87 -4.72
CA GLY A 251 21.08 -4.47 -4.51
C GLY A 251 20.31 -3.87 -3.35
N ILE A 252 20.61 -2.62 -3.05
CA ILE A 252 19.91 -1.82 -2.06
C ILE A 252 19.01 -0.80 -2.78
N ALA A 253 17.80 -0.59 -2.28
CA ALA A 253 16.85 0.37 -2.84
C ALA A 253 17.22 1.80 -2.46
N MET A 254 16.55 2.80 -3.04
CA MET A 254 16.65 4.19 -2.61
C MET A 254 16.00 4.38 -1.23
N PRO A 255 16.54 5.29 -0.38
CA PRO A 255 15.92 5.64 0.89
C PRO A 255 14.62 6.45 0.67
N GLY A 256 13.89 6.71 1.76
CA GLY A 256 12.68 7.53 1.71
C GLY A 256 11.70 7.22 2.84
N MET A 257 10.65 8.02 2.95
CA MET A 257 9.63 7.87 3.99
C MET A 257 8.65 6.74 3.66
N THR A 258 9.04 5.51 3.93
CA THR A 258 8.23 4.32 3.67
C THR A 258 7.18 4.10 4.75
N ALA A 259 5.93 4.04 4.35
CA ALA A 259 4.78 3.96 5.24
C ALA A 259 3.62 3.16 4.63
N GLY A 260 2.42 3.40 5.12
CA GLY A 260 1.17 2.78 4.69
C GLY A 260 0.69 1.71 5.65
N SER A 261 -0.63 1.53 5.70
CA SER A 261 -1.32 0.69 6.68
C SER A 261 -0.87 -0.78 6.68
N CYS A 262 -0.46 -1.31 5.54
CA CYS A 262 -0.03 -2.70 5.45
C CYS A 262 1.38 -2.91 5.99
N LEU A 263 2.36 -2.11 5.53
CA LEU A 263 3.77 -2.30 5.93
C LEU A 263 3.98 -2.02 7.42
N ARG A 264 3.31 -1.00 7.96
CA ARG A 264 3.44 -0.58 9.36
C ARG A 264 2.76 -1.51 10.37
N LYS A 265 1.87 -2.41 9.93
CA LYS A 265 1.15 -3.32 10.82
C LYS A 265 1.45 -4.80 10.59
N ASP A 266 1.70 -5.24 9.35
CA ASP A 266 1.74 -6.67 9.03
C ASP A 266 2.92 -7.39 9.71
N PHE A 267 4.02 -6.68 10.02
CA PHE A 267 5.10 -7.27 10.81
C PHE A 267 4.67 -7.66 12.22
N ALA A 268 3.66 -6.99 12.78
CA ALA A 268 3.13 -7.28 14.11
C ALA A 268 2.58 -8.70 14.22
N PHE A 269 1.94 -9.22 13.17
CA PHE A 269 1.46 -10.60 13.13
C PHE A 269 2.56 -11.65 13.34
N SER A 270 3.79 -11.33 12.93
CA SER A 270 4.94 -12.22 13.13
C SER A 270 5.68 -11.90 14.44
N GLU A 271 5.81 -10.61 14.78
CA GLU A 271 6.53 -10.17 15.99
C GLU A 271 5.82 -10.59 17.27
N GLU A 272 4.48 -10.52 17.33
CA GLU A 272 3.65 -10.85 18.50
C GLU A 272 3.92 -12.25 19.07
N ARG A 273 4.21 -13.21 18.18
CA ARG A 273 4.44 -14.62 18.54
C ARG A 273 5.87 -15.08 18.28
N SER A 274 6.79 -14.15 18.06
CA SER A 274 8.18 -14.48 17.72
C SER A 274 8.95 -15.01 18.93
N ASN A 275 9.67 -16.11 18.71
CA ASN A 275 10.67 -16.60 19.67
C ASN A 275 12.00 -15.82 19.63
N ALA A 276 12.16 -14.93 18.64
CA ALA A 276 13.32 -14.04 18.46
C ALA A 276 12.84 -12.61 18.23
N PRO A 277 12.21 -11.97 19.26
CA PRO A 277 11.65 -10.63 19.11
C PRO A 277 12.72 -9.57 18.93
N GLY A 278 12.33 -8.49 18.26
CA GLY A 278 13.14 -7.27 18.15
C GLY A 278 13.66 -6.96 16.76
N MET A 279 13.95 -7.93 15.90
CA MET A 279 14.45 -7.66 14.55
C MET A 279 13.45 -6.84 13.72
N LEU A 280 12.19 -7.29 13.65
CA LEU A 280 11.14 -6.62 12.89
C LEU A 280 10.75 -5.29 13.54
N LEU A 281 10.78 -5.22 14.85
CA LEU A 281 10.57 -3.98 15.59
C LEU A 281 11.70 -2.97 15.30
N ALA A 282 12.96 -3.43 15.17
CA ALA A 282 14.07 -2.56 14.77
C ALA A 282 13.88 -2.01 13.35
N VAL A 283 13.44 -2.83 12.40
CA VAL A 283 13.06 -2.40 11.04
C VAL A 283 12.00 -1.29 11.09
N SER A 284 10.94 -1.50 11.88
CA SER A 284 9.90 -0.48 12.07
C SER A 284 10.46 0.81 12.66
N ARG A 285 11.30 0.73 13.68
CA ARG A 285 11.92 1.91 14.32
C ARG A 285 12.80 2.71 13.35
N VAL A 286 13.56 2.06 12.47
CA VAL A 286 14.36 2.75 11.45
C VAL A 286 13.46 3.54 10.52
N ASN A 287 12.42 2.93 9.94
CA ASN A 287 11.51 3.62 9.04
C ASN A 287 10.75 4.77 9.74
N GLU A 288 10.30 4.54 10.98
CA GLU A 288 9.62 5.56 11.79
C GLU A 288 10.52 6.72 12.22
N ALA A 289 11.84 6.55 12.24
CA ALA A 289 12.79 7.58 12.64
C ALA A 289 13.11 8.57 11.51
N VAL A 290 12.81 8.23 10.24
CA VAL A 290 13.17 9.07 9.08
C VAL A 290 12.66 10.52 9.22
N PRO A 291 11.40 10.82 9.57
CA PRO A 291 10.95 12.20 9.72
C PRO A 291 11.80 13.00 10.71
N LEU A 292 12.12 12.43 11.87
CA LEU A 292 12.96 13.10 12.88
C LEU A 292 14.40 13.29 12.37
N PHE A 293 14.95 12.29 11.71
CA PHE A 293 16.29 12.37 11.11
C PHE A 293 16.38 13.53 10.10
N LEU A 294 15.38 13.70 9.23
CA LEU A 294 15.33 14.79 8.27
C LEU A 294 15.30 16.16 8.97
N ILE A 295 14.46 16.32 9.99
CA ILE A 295 14.36 17.57 10.76
C ILE A 295 15.69 17.89 11.45
N GLU A 296 16.32 16.92 12.09
CA GLU A 296 17.62 17.14 12.74
C GLU A 296 18.71 17.46 11.71
N GLY A 297 18.66 16.88 10.52
CA GLY A 297 19.54 17.22 9.40
C GLY A 297 19.37 18.67 8.94
N VAL A 298 18.12 19.15 8.85
CA VAL A 298 17.81 20.57 8.57
C VAL A 298 18.36 21.46 9.69
N LYS A 299 18.06 21.16 10.95
CA LYS A 299 18.52 21.96 12.10
C LYS A 299 20.04 22.07 12.19
N ARG A 300 20.79 21.03 11.82
CA ARG A 300 22.26 21.09 11.75
C ARG A 300 22.77 22.10 10.72
N ARG A 301 22.02 22.35 9.64
CA ARG A 301 22.43 23.22 8.52
C ARG A 301 21.95 24.66 8.67
N ILE A 302 20.71 24.85 9.10
CA ILE A 302 20.09 26.19 9.14
C ILE A 302 19.73 26.67 10.58
N GLY A 303 19.98 25.85 11.60
CA GLY A 303 19.66 26.16 13.00
C GLY A 303 18.18 25.98 13.33
N SER A 304 17.59 26.97 14.01
CA SER A 304 16.20 26.94 14.44
C SER A 304 15.22 26.97 13.28
N LEU A 305 14.15 26.18 13.39
CA LEU A 305 13.02 26.20 12.45
C LEU A 305 11.90 27.17 12.88
N ALA A 306 12.02 27.80 14.05
CA ALA A 306 10.98 28.72 14.54
C ALA A 306 10.76 29.87 13.55
N SER A 307 9.51 30.05 13.13
CA SER A 307 9.09 31.05 12.13
C SER A 307 9.69 30.87 10.73
N ARG A 308 10.30 29.71 10.45
CA ARG A 308 10.73 29.33 9.09
C ARG A 308 9.58 28.75 8.32
N LYS A 309 9.43 29.12 7.05
CA LYS A 309 8.48 28.49 6.15
C LYS A 309 9.06 27.17 5.62
N VAL A 310 8.35 26.07 5.88
CA VAL A 310 8.73 24.72 5.44
C VAL A 310 7.67 24.17 4.52
N ALA A 311 7.99 23.96 3.25
CA ALA A 311 7.12 23.29 2.30
C ALA A 311 7.32 21.78 2.36
N VAL A 312 6.24 21.03 2.61
CA VAL A 312 6.22 19.55 2.60
C VAL A 312 5.54 19.09 1.32
N LEU A 313 6.28 18.40 0.46
CA LEU A 313 5.82 17.88 -0.81
C LEU A 313 5.45 16.40 -0.69
N GLY A 314 4.16 16.10 -0.72
CA GLY A 314 3.59 14.77 -0.55
C GLY A 314 2.98 14.56 0.84
N LEU A 315 1.69 14.20 0.86
CA LEU A 315 0.91 13.86 2.05
C LEU A 315 0.55 12.38 2.08
N THR A 316 0.36 11.77 0.90
CA THR A 316 0.00 10.37 0.75
C THR A 316 1.16 9.44 1.11
N PHE A 317 0.87 8.16 1.42
CA PHE A 317 1.91 7.24 1.86
C PHE A 317 2.75 6.66 0.72
N LYS A 318 2.30 6.80 -0.51
CA LYS A 318 2.92 6.20 -1.70
C LYS A 318 2.72 7.10 -2.90
N ARG A 319 3.73 7.08 -3.77
CA ARG A 319 3.74 7.72 -5.08
C ARG A 319 2.44 7.49 -5.86
N ASP A 320 1.90 8.54 -6.45
CA ASP A 320 0.80 8.56 -7.42
C ASP A 320 -0.47 7.83 -6.91
N THR A 321 -0.77 7.97 -5.62
CA THR A 321 -1.98 7.44 -4.99
C THR A 321 -2.66 8.52 -4.14
N ASP A 322 -3.96 8.37 -3.90
CA ASP A 322 -4.75 9.26 -3.06
C ASP A 322 -4.89 8.76 -1.60
N ASP A 323 -4.05 7.80 -1.19
CA ASP A 323 -4.15 7.15 0.11
C ASP A 323 -3.21 7.80 1.15
N GLU A 324 -3.81 8.54 2.08
CA GLU A 324 -3.10 9.22 3.18
C GLU A 324 -2.97 8.35 4.44
N ARG A 325 -3.60 7.17 4.47
CA ARG A 325 -3.65 6.32 5.67
C ARG A 325 -2.28 5.83 6.07
N ASP A 326 -1.95 6.05 7.35
CA ASP A 326 -0.66 5.66 7.93
C ASP A 326 0.58 6.20 7.17
N SER A 327 0.43 7.32 6.45
CA SER A 327 1.55 8.07 5.91
C SER A 327 2.45 8.60 7.05
N LEU A 328 3.74 8.73 6.79
CA LEU A 328 4.69 9.40 7.70
C LEU A 328 4.67 10.93 7.55
N SER A 329 4.09 11.47 6.49
CA SER A 329 4.01 12.93 6.27
C SER A 329 3.25 13.67 7.38
N PRO A 330 2.11 13.19 7.90
CA PRO A 330 1.47 13.82 9.07
C PRO A 330 2.34 13.77 10.33
N LYS A 331 3.23 12.79 10.48
CA LYS A 331 4.19 12.75 11.59
C LYS A 331 5.28 13.81 11.40
N LEU A 332 5.81 13.94 10.18
CA LEU A 332 6.76 14.99 9.81
C LEU A 332 6.17 16.37 10.09
N ILE A 333 4.96 16.65 9.62
CA ILE A 333 4.26 17.91 9.81
C ILE A 333 4.14 18.25 11.31
N ARG A 334 3.63 17.32 12.14
CA ARG A 334 3.54 17.53 13.59
C ARG A 334 4.88 17.77 14.27
N LEU A 335 5.96 17.18 13.78
CA LEU A 335 7.30 17.43 14.30
C LEU A 335 7.79 18.83 13.92
N LEU A 336 7.55 19.29 12.68
CA LEU A 336 7.84 20.65 12.22
C LEU A 336 7.05 21.71 13.01
N GLU A 337 5.76 21.48 13.24
CA GLU A 337 4.91 22.35 14.06
C GLU A 337 5.42 22.46 15.51
N ARG A 338 5.97 21.37 16.08
CA ARG A 338 6.60 21.42 17.42
C ARG A 338 7.88 22.25 17.44
N GLU A 339 8.58 22.36 16.33
CA GLU A 339 9.70 23.27 16.14
C GLU A 339 9.27 24.71 15.83
N LEU A 340 7.97 25.00 15.86
CA LEU A 340 7.35 26.29 15.56
C LEU A 340 7.58 26.75 14.10
N ALA A 341 7.71 25.81 13.17
CA ALA A 341 7.80 26.11 11.75
C ALA A 341 6.41 26.48 11.18
N ASP A 342 6.39 27.33 10.16
CA ASP A 342 5.21 27.61 9.33
C ASP A 342 5.17 26.58 8.19
N VAL A 343 4.22 25.63 8.27
CA VAL A 343 4.20 24.45 7.38
C VAL A 343 3.19 24.66 6.25
N ALA A 344 3.68 24.64 5.01
CA ALA A 344 2.87 24.57 3.79
C ALA A 344 2.91 23.16 3.22
N VAL A 345 1.77 22.63 2.76
CA VAL A 345 1.69 21.25 2.23
C VAL A 345 1.20 21.26 0.80
N CYS A 346 1.92 20.56 -0.08
CA CYS A 346 1.54 20.31 -1.47
C CYS A 346 1.48 18.82 -1.73
N ASP A 347 0.36 18.32 -2.23
CA ASP A 347 0.24 16.95 -2.75
C ASP A 347 -0.81 16.94 -3.87
N PRO A 348 -0.44 16.59 -5.11
CA PRO A 348 -1.36 16.63 -6.25
C PRO A 348 -2.44 15.53 -6.20
N HIS A 349 -2.26 14.50 -5.38
CA HIS A 349 -3.13 13.32 -5.30
C HIS A 349 -3.93 13.24 -4.00
N ALA A 350 -3.57 14.00 -2.96
CA ALA A 350 -4.23 13.94 -1.67
C ALA A 350 -5.72 14.31 -1.75
N ARG A 351 -6.53 13.65 -0.93
CA ARG A 351 -7.94 14.01 -0.74
C ARG A 351 -8.12 15.19 0.20
N SER A 352 -7.23 15.30 1.17
CA SER A 352 -7.18 16.45 2.07
C SER A 352 -6.77 17.69 1.29
N PRO A 353 -7.31 18.86 1.63
CA PRO A 353 -6.93 20.11 0.97
C PRO A 353 -5.42 20.38 1.12
N THR A 354 -4.76 20.65 0.02
CA THR A 354 -3.35 21.04 -0.05
C THR A 354 -3.18 22.26 -0.97
N GLN A 355 -2.01 22.88 -0.92
CA GLN A 355 -1.70 24.05 -1.76
C GLN A 355 -1.10 23.59 -3.10
N PRO A 356 -1.27 24.35 -4.19
CA PRO A 356 -0.47 24.16 -5.40
C PRO A 356 1.03 24.30 -5.11
N LEU A 357 1.87 23.61 -5.88
CA LEU A 357 3.33 23.60 -5.67
C LEU A 357 3.91 25.03 -5.55
N GLY A 358 3.54 25.94 -6.46
CA GLY A 358 4.05 27.30 -6.46
C GLY A 358 3.72 28.09 -5.20
N GLU A 359 2.51 27.90 -4.64
CA GLU A 359 2.10 28.58 -3.38
C GLU A 359 2.81 27.97 -2.17
N ALA A 360 2.97 26.64 -2.16
CA ALA A 360 3.62 25.96 -1.07
C ALA A 360 5.08 26.37 -0.95
N VAL A 361 5.81 26.43 -2.08
CA VAL A 361 7.25 26.72 -2.11
C VAL A 361 7.60 28.21 -2.14
N MET A 362 6.64 29.10 -2.36
CA MET A 362 6.86 30.56 -2.38
C MET A 362 7.54 31.02 -1.10
N ASP A 363 8.71 31.65 -1.20
CA ASP A 363 9.52 32.14 -0.09
C ASP A 363 9.82 31.06 1.00
N ALA A 364 9.81 29.77 0.64
CA ALA A 364 10.12 28.69 1.58
C ALA A 364 11.62 28.71 1.96
N ASP A 365 11.90 28.59 3.26
CA ASP A 365 13.27 28.39 3.79
C ASP A 365 13.74 26.95 3.64
N VAL A 366 12.79 26.00 3.62
CA VAL A 366 13.05 24.57 3.50
C VAL A 366 11.97 23.93 2.61
N VAL A 367 12.37 23.05 1.72
CA VAL A 367 11.45 22.18 0.93
C VAL A 367 11.80 20.74 1.21
N ILE A 368 10.83 19.94 1.71
CA ILE A 368 11.03 18.52 2.03
C ILE A 368 10.16 17.65 1.12
N VAL A 369 10.77 16.78 0.33
CA VAL A 369 10.05 15.77 -0.46
C VAL A 369 9.71 14.59 0.44
N ALA A 370 8.44 14.56 0.89
CA ALA A 370 7.92 13.54 1.78
C ALA A 370 7.42 12.30 1.01
N THR A 371 6.82 12.51 -0.18
CA THR A 371 6.41 11.45 -1.11
C THR A 371 6.88 11.80 -2.51
N ASN A 372 7.49 10.85 -3.19
CA ASN A 372 8.09 11.02 -4.51
C ASN A 372 7.08 10.87 -5.66
N HIS A 373 6.07 11.74 -5.72
CA HIS A 373 5.11 11.76 -6.82
C HIS A 373 5.79 12.01 -8.17
N SER A 374 5.22 11.46 -9.25
CA SER A 374 5.74 11.61 -10.61
C SER A 374 5.91 13.08 -11.01
N GLU A 375 5.03 13.95 -10.55
CA GLU A 375 5.05 15.38 -10.82
C GLU A 375 6.29 16.06 -10.24
N PHE A 376 6.81 15.59 -9.11
CA PHE A 376 8.02 16.15 -8.49
C PHE A 376 9.29 15.68 -9.20
N GLU A 377 9.26 14.54 -9.89
CA GLU A 377 10.37 14.06 -10.72
C GLU A 377 10.47 14.78 -12.08
N GLN A 378 9.44 15.51 -12.47
CA GLN A 378 9.48 16.26 -13.73
C GLN A 378 10.36 17.51 -13.60
N PRO A 379 11.18 17.86 -14.62
CA PRO A 379 12.05 19.03 -14.60
C PRO A 379 11.38 20.35 -14.21
N PRO A 380 10.10 20.62 -14.56
CA PRO A 380 9.42 21.84 -14.14
C PRO A 380 9.32 22.01 -12.62
N ALA A 381 9.21 20.91 -11.83
CA ALA A 381 9.07 21.01 -10.38
C ALA A 381 10.32 21.62 -9.73
N LEU A 382 11.51 21.09 -10.02
CA LEU A 382 12.76 21.65 -9.49
C LEU A 382 12.96 23.09 -9.99
N SER A 383 12.68 23.38 -11.27
CA SER A 383 12.79 24.73 -11.82
C SER A 383 11.87 25.72 -11.12
N GLN A 384 10.65 25.31 -10.79
CA GLN A 384 9.69 26.14 -10.06
C GLN A 384 10.13 26.37 -8.60
N ILE A 385 10.65 25.34 -7.93
CA ILE A 385 11.20 25.48 -6.58
C ILE A 385 12.36 26.47 -6.57
N ILE A 386 13.32 26.34 -7.51
CA ILE A 386 14.47 27.24 -7.63
C ILE A 386 14.02 28.68 -7.86
N ALA A 387 12.96 28.89 -8.65
CA ALA A 387 12.49 30.24 -9.00
C ALA A 387 11.69 30.93 -7.88
N GLN A 388 11.07 30.17 -6.97
CA GLN A 388 10.07 30.70 -6.03
C GLN A 388 10.46 30.57 -4.57
N ALA A 389 11.31 29.61 -4.21
CA ALA A 389 11.79 29.48 -2.84
C ALA A 389 12.80 30.58 -2.48
N SER A 390 13.08 30.76 -1.21
CA SER A 390 14.09 31.74 -0.76
C SER A 390 15.49 31.37 -1.32
N ALA A 391 16.35 32.37 -1.54
CA ALA A 391 17.66 32.17 -2.13
C ALA A 391 18.54 31.19 -1.32
N ASP A 392 18.37 31.15 0.01
CA ASP A 392 19.07 30.26 0.93
C ASP A 392 18.25 29.03 1.29
N CYS A 393 17.22 28.69 0.50
CA CYS A 393 16.36 27.55 0.76
C CYS A 393 17.16 26.23 0.75
N LEU A 394 16.90 25.39 1.76
CA LEU A 394 17.44 24.05 1.85
C LEU A 394 16.43 23.03 1.28
N LEU A 395 16.82 22.32 0.22
CA LEU A 395 16.06 21.17 -0.30
C LEU A 395 16.44 19.92 0.48
N VAL A 396 15.42 19.12 0.81
CA VAL A 396 15.55 17.86 1.54
C VAL A 396 14.83 16.76 0.74
N ASP A 397 15.59 15.93 0.09
CA ASP A 397 15.06 14.92 -0.84
C ASP A 397 15.66 13.53 -0.58
N PRO A 398 15.10 12.76 0.36
CA PRO A 398 15.57 11.40 0.63
C PRO A 398 15.30 10.42 -0.52
N TRP A 399 14.41 10.77 -1.45
CA TRP A 399 14.02 9.93 -2.59
C TRP A 399 14.87 10.16 -3.85
N ASN A 400 15.61 11.25 -3.90
CA ASN A 400 16.19 11.79 -5.15
C ASN A 400 15.12 12.08 -6.24
N ALA A 401 13.92 12.45 -5.84
CA ALA A 401 12.83 12.77 -6.76
C ALA A 401 13.13 14.04 -7.59
N LEU A 402 13.82 15.01 -6.99
CA LEU A 402 14.23 16.25 -7.66
C LEU A 402 15.50 16.07 -8.53
N GLY A 403 16.12 14.87 -8.49
CA GLY A 403 17.28 14.55 -9.33
C GLY A 403 18.57 15.26 -8.94
N THR A 404 18.67 15.80 -7.73
CA THR A 404 19.88 16.52 -7.26
C THR A 404 20.99 15.60 -6.80
N ALA A 405 20.72 14.31 -6.63
CA ALA A 405 21.59 13.29 -6.08
C ALA A 405 22.19 13.66 -4.70
N GLN A 406 21.43 14.43 -3.91
CA GLN A 406 21.76 14.85 -2.56
C GLN A 406 20.51 14.80 -1.67
N VAL A 407 20.65 14.29 -0.42
CA VAL A 407 19.54 14.33 0.55
C VAL A 407 19.30 15.76 1.05
N PHE A 408 20.36 16.53 1.24
CA PHE A 408 20.32 17.91 1.69
C PHE A 408 21.16 18.76 0.73
N VAL A 409 20.57 19.72 0.06
CA VAL A 409 21.24 20.60 -0.89
C VAL A 409 20.60 21.98 -0.90
N TYR A 410 21.39 23.03 -0.95
CA TYR A 410 20.85 24.38 -1.09
C TYR A 410 20.36 24.63 -2.52
N VAL A 411 19.32 25.44 -2.65
CA VAL A 411 18.72 25.79 -3.96
C VAL A 411 19.78 26.32 -4.93
N ALA A 412 20.74 27.14 -4.49
CA ALA A 412 21.81 27.65 -5.32
C ALA A 412 22.71 26.52 -5.90
N GLU A 413 23.02 25.51 -5.11
CA GLU A 413 23.79 24.34 -5.54
C GLU A 413 22.95 23.45 -6.49
N ALA A 414 21.66 23.23 -6.14
CA ALA A 414 20.73 22.47 -6.98
C ALA A 414 20.58 23.10 -8.37
N ALA A 415 20.54 24.42 -8.46
CA ALA A 415 20.49 25.16 -9.72
C ALA A 415 21.77 24.93 -10.56
N ALA A 416 22.94 24.91 -9.93
CA ALA A 416 24.21 24.62 -10.60
C ALA A 416 24.26 23.18 -11.13
N LEU A 417 23.78 22.20 -10.34
CA LEU A 417 23.69 20.78 -10.71
C LEU A 417 22.73 20.59 -11.90
N ALA A 418 21.56 21.23 -11.89
CA ALA A 418 20.58 21.18 -12.97
C ALA A 418 21.14 21.77 -14.28
N GLY A 419 21.88 22.87 -14.21
CA GLY A 419 22.57 23.47 -15.36
C GLY A 419 23.66 22.58 -15.94
N ALA A 420 24.36 21.80 -15.12
CA ALA A 420 25.39 20.85 -15.57
C ALA A 420 24.79 19.56 -16.17
N ALA A 421 23.62 19.13 -15.71
CA ALA A 421 22.92 17.94 -16.21
C ALA A 421 22.24 18.16 -17.58
N ALA A 422 22.08 19.38 -18.03
CA ALA A 422 21.59 19.73 -19.39
C ALA A 422 22.55 19.34 -20.51
N GLN A 423 23.77 18.86 -20.20
CA GLN A 423 24.65 18.18 -21.15
C GLN A 423 24.33 16.68 -21.18
N PRO A 424 24.05 16.06 -22.35
CA PRO A 424 23.63 14.65 -22.40
C PRO A 424 24.74 13.74 -21.85
N ARG A 425 24.53 13.15 -20.71
CA ARG A 425 25.27 11.96 -20.28
C ARG A 425 24.49 10.76 -20.80
N ASP A 426 25.10 10.00 -21.72
CA ASP A 426 24.62 8.68 -22.11
C ASP A 426 24.60 7.77 -20.84
N MET A 427 23.44 7.65 -20.21
CA MET A 427 23.20 6.63 -19.21
C MET A 427 22.41 5.48 -19.87
N PRO A 428 22.88 4.23 -19.78
CA PRO A 428 22.10 3.11 -20.26
C PRO A 428 20.81 2.98 -19.46
N ALA A 429 19.70 2.71 -20.16
CA ALA A 429 18.39 2.46 -19.58
C ALA A 429 18.50 1.37 -18.50
N GLN A 430 18.07 1.68 -17.28
CA GLN A 430 17.95 0.68 -16.20
C GLN A 430 16.71 -0.16 -16.46
N ASP A 431 16.90 -1.32 -17.10
CA ASP A 431 15.93 -2.40 -17.08
C ASP A 431 15.76 -2.89 -15.63
N ALA A 432 14.51 -2.98 -15.20
CA ALA A 432 14.16 -3.58 -13.91
C ALA A 432 14.75 -5.01 -13.84
N PRO A 433 15.29 -5.45 -12.69
CA PRO A 433 15.84 -6.79 -12.61
C PRO A 433 14.75 -7.81 -12.87
N THR A 434 14.87 -8.51 -14.00
CA THR A 434 14.12 -9.69 -14.32
C THR A 434 14.44 -10.77 -13.28
N SER A 435 13.40 -11.32 -12.68
CA SER A 435 13.40 -12.45 -11.76
C SER A 435 14.24 -13.62 -12.26
N ARG A 436 15.14 -14.11 -11.45
CA ARG A 436 15.47 -15.53 -11.32
C ARG A 436 15.21 -16.00 -9.89
#